data_bfc285320768c6cd483b9fd145bacb00
#
_entry.id   bfc285320768c6cd483b9fd145bacb00
#
_cell.length_a   1.000
_cell.length_b   1.000
_cell.length_c   1.000
_cell.angle_alpha   90.00
_cell.angle_beta   90.00
_cell.angle_gamma   90.00
#
_symmetry.space_group_name_H-M   'P 1'
#
loop_
_entity.id
_entity.type
_entity.pdbx_description
1 polymer ?
#
loop_
_entity_poly.entity_id
_entity_poly.type
_entity_poly.pdbx_seq_one_letter_code
_entity_poly.pdbx_strand_id
1 'polypeptide(L)'
;MKMKLVQFLAAGSAVLLISCDTGNDAALEKKLNEIGDNQKVLLKKIETMDKSIQNLALASKNKPADNKKQQPPQADPNKVYNIPIGDSYSEGPDDAAVTIIEWSDFQWPHCARSVSLIDEILKKYPNDVRVVVKQFPLSFHKQAKKASLYALAAERQGKYHEMSNKIFENYRNLKSNEDLPRQYAQELGLDMVQFDKDMQDPALEARINNEMNQMKQSGMPRMSVPKFLINGKEPQGGRSLDNFSAIIEAELKNKK
;
A
#
# COMPACT_ATOMS: atom_id res chain seq x y z
N MET A 1 28.88 -11.19 26.01
CA MET A 1 29.06 -12.57 25.58
C MET A 1 29.67 -12.52 24.16
N LYS A 2 30.99 -12.70 24.07
CA LYS A 2 31.73 -12.61 22.80
C LYS A 2 31.54 -13.94 22.06
N MET A 3 30.81 -13.91 20.94
CA MET A 3 30.70 -15.05 20.05
C MET A 3 32.00 -15.21 19.24
N LYS A 4 32.77 -16.25 19.60
CA LYS A 4 33.86 -16.78 18.78
C LYS A 4 33.24 -17.66 17.69
N LEU A 5 33.01 -17.13 16.50
CA LEU A 5 32.45 -17.87 15.37
C LEU A 5 33.33 -17.74 14.10
N VAL A 6 34.63 -17.75 14.23
CA VAL A 6 35.54 -17.65 13.06
C VAL A 6 36.61 -18.75 13.04
N GLN A 7 36.42 -19.87 13.72
CA GLN A 7 37.46 -20.91 13.75
C GLN A 7 37.03 -22.30 13.25
N PHE A 8 36.06 -22.42 12.35
CA PHE A 8 35.63 -23.75 11.85
C PHE A 8 35.62 -23.89 10.30
N LEU A 9 36.47 -23.19 9.57
CA LEU A 9 36.58 -23.36 8.10
C LEU A 9 38.01 -23.65 7.61
N ALA A 10 38.85 -24.21 8.45
CA ALA A 10 40.25 -24.54 8.09
C ALA A 10 40.62 -26.00 8.40
N ALA A 11 39.70 -26.97 8.20
CA ALA A 11 40.05 -28.37 8.27
C ALA A 11 39.09 -29.20 7.41
N GLY A 12 39.45 -29.44 6.16
CA GLY A 12 38.67 -30.27 5.27
C GLY A 12 39.29 -30.46 3.87
N SER A 13 40.62 -30.44 3.77
CA SER A 13 41.24 -30.90 2.54
C SER A 13 41.63 -32.36 2.72
N ALA A 14 40.65 -33.26 2.57
CA ALA A 14 40.94 -34.68 2.36
C ALA A 14 41.34 -34.84 0.90
N VAL A 15 42.62 -35.05 0.68
CA VAL A 15 43.20 -35.48 -0.61
C VAL A 15 42.78 -36.92 -0.86
N LEU A 16 41.79 -37.14 -1.71
CA LEU A 16 41.53 -38.43 -2.33
C LEU A 16 42.39 -38.52 -3.59
N LEU A 17 43.50 -39.24 -3.46
CA LEU A 17 44.27 -39.72 -4.61
C LEU A 17 43.51 -40.88 -5.25
N ILE A 18 42.82 -40.60 -6.35
CA ILE A 18 42.39 -41.63 -7.31
C ILE A 18 43.14 -41.36 -8.59
N SER A 19 44.07 -42.27 -8.91
CA SER A 19 44.80 -42.30 -10.16
C SER A 19 43.87 -42.77 -11.29
N CYS A 20 44.14 -42.21 -12.49
CA CYS A 20 43.80 -42.63 -13.85
C CYS A 20 42.81 -41.72 -14.56
N ASP A 21 43.34 -40.75 -15.22
CA ASP A 21 43.24 -40.56 -16.67
C ASP A 21 43.80 -39.17 -17.06
N THR A 22 44.85 -39.14 -17.87
CA THR A 22 45.73 -38.01 -18.09
C THR A 22 45.19 -36.94 -19.07
N GLY A 23 43.85 -36.85 -19.22
CA GLY A 23 43.23 -35.91 -20.14
C GLY A 23 42.42 -34.75 -19.47
N ASN A 24 42.15 -34.81 -18.17
CA ASN A 24 41.25 -33.91 -17.51
C ASN A 24 41.87 -33.03 -16.40
N ASP A 25 43.16 -33.25 -16.08
CA ASP A 25 43.84 -32.59 -14.95
C ASP A 25 44.00 -31.09 -15.14
N ALA A 26 44.37 -30.64 -16.33
CA ALA A 26 44.56 -29.19 -16.61
C ALA A 26 43.23 -28.39 -16.51
N ALA A 27 42.12 -28.98 -16.93
CA ALA A 27 40.80 -28.33 -16.82
C ALA A 27 40.31 -28.29 -15.39
N LEU A 28 40.60 -29.30 -14.60
CA LEU A 28 40.25 -29.39 -13.17
C LEU A 28 41.10 -28.39 -12.36
N GLU A 29 42.41 -28.32 -12.64
CA GLU A 29 43.34 -27.39 -12.01
C GLU A 29 42.98 -25.92 -12.32
N LYS A 30 42.56 -25.62 -13.56
CA LYS A 30 42.04 -24.31 -13.93
C LYS A 30 40.79 -23.93 -13.13
N LYS A 31 39.82 -24.85 -13.00
CA LYS A 31 38.61 -24.61 -12.19
C LYS A 31 38.90 -24.46 -10.69
N LEU A 32 39.86 -25.21 -10.16
CA LEU A 32 40.27 -25.05 -8.77
C LEU A 32 40.91 -23.69 -8.51
N ASN A 33 41.74 -23.20 -9.44
CA ASN A 33 42.32 -21.86 -9.36
C ASN A 33 41.25 -20.76 -9.47
N GLU A 34 40.29 -20.90 -10.38
CA GLU A 34 39.15 -19.97 -10.50
C GLU A 34 38.30 -19.94 -9.22
N ILE A 35 38.07 -21.07 -8.59
CA ILE A 35 37.36 -21.16 -7.30
C ILE A 35 38.20 -20.49 -6.21
N GLY A 36 39.49 -20.72 -6.15
CA GLY A 36 40.39 -20.07 -5.19
C GLY A 36 40.41 -18.55 -5.32
N ASP A 37 40.43 -18.04 -6.54
CA ASP A 37 40.40 -16.60 -6.78
C ASP A 37 39.02 -15.97 -6.45
N ASN A 38 37.94 -16.65 -6.77
CA ASN A 38 36.61 -16.23 -6.37
C ASN A 38 36.45 -16.22 -4.84
N GLN A 39 37.03 -17.19 -4.13
CA GLN A 39 37.05 -17.21 -2.67
C GLN A 39 37.81 -16.01 -2.08
N LYS A 40 38.98 -15.66 -2.66
CA LYS A 40 39.75 -14.45 -2.24
C LYS A 40 38.93 -13.18 -2.43
N VAL A 41 38.22 -13.06 -3.55
CA VAL A 41 37.35 -11.90 -3.84
C VAL A 41 36.18 -11.82 -2.85
N LEU A 42 35.57 -12.95 -2.53
CA LEU A 42 34.47 -13.02 -1.53
C LEU A 42 34.98 -12.64 -0.13
N LEU A 43 36.13 -13.16 0.29
CA LEU A 43 36.74 -12.82 1.58
C LEU A 43 37.00 -11.31 1.68
N LYS A 44 37.54 -10.70 0.63
CA LYS A 44 37.79 -9.26 0.59
C LYS A 44 36.48 -8.43 0.65
N LYS A 45 35.40 -8.92 0.04
CA LYS A 45 34.08 -8.29 0.15
C LYS A 45 33.52 -8.41 1.58
N ILE A 46 33.68 -9.56 2.22
CA ILE A 46 33.25 -9.76 3.61
C ILE A 46 34.01 -8.81 4.56
N GLU A 47 35.32 -8.68 4.42
CA GLU A 47 36.13 -7.76 5.21
C GLU A 47 35.70 -6.29 5.01
N THR A 48 35.38 -5.89 3.78
CA THR A 48 34.88 -4.52 3.51
C THR A 48 33.49 -4.28 4.08
N MET A 49 32.62 -5.29 4.05
CA MET A 49 31.30 -5.21 4.69
C MET A 49 31.41 -5.12 6.22
N ASP A 50 32.32 -5.90 6.83
CA ASP A 50 32.54 -5.88 8.28
C ASP A 50 33.05 -4.51 8.74
N LYS A 51 34.00 -3.91 8.00
CA LYS A 51 34.45 -2.53 8.25
C LYS A 51 33.33 -1.52 8.12
N SER A 52 32.44 -1.68 7.13
CA SER A 52 31.30 -0.79 6.95
C SER A 52 30.29 -0.91 8.10
N ILE A 53 30.03 -2.12 8.59
CA ILE A 53 29.18 -2.39 9.74
C ILE A 53 29.78 -1.79 11.02
N GLN A 54 31.10 -1.94 11.22
CA GLN A 54 31.79 -1.35 12.37
C GLN A 54 31.72 0.19 12.34
N ASN A 55 31.90 0.80 11.16
CA ASN A 55 31.81 2.25 11.01
C ASN A 55 30.37 2.76 11.25
N LEU A 56 29.35 2.03 10.78
CA LEU A 56 27.95 2.32 11.07
C LEU A 56 27.64 2.20 12.57
N ALA A 57 28.18 1.18 13.26
CA ALA A 57 28.02 0.98 14.67
C ALA A 57 28.71 2.09 15.50
N LEU A 58 29.89 2.56 15.07
CA LEU A 58 30.59 3.69 15.68
C LEU A 58 29.85 5.01 15.43
N ALA A 59 29.37 5.24 14.22
CA ALA A 59 28.57 6.42 13.88
C ALA A 59 27.24 6.48 14.67
N SER A 60 26.65 5.32 14.96
CA SER A 60 25.44 5.23 15.76
C SER A 60 25.70 5.52 17.27
N LYS A 61 26.89 5.23 17.77
CA LYS A 61 27.30 5.52 19.16
C LYS A 61 27.66 6.99 19.38
N ASN A 62 28.11 7.68 18.33
CA ASN A 62 28.53 9.08 18.38
C ASN A 62 27.42 10.07 17.99
N LYS A 63 26.20 9.62 17.72
CA LYS A 63 25.06 10.54 17.64
C LYS A 63 24.71 10.99 19.06
N PRO A 64 24.73 12.30 19.35
CA PRO A 64 24.14 12.80 20.56
C PRO A 64 22.71 12.24 20.66
N ALA A 65 22.34 11.75 21.85
CA ALA A 65 21.00 11.27 22.13
C ALA A 65 20.00 12.44 22.20
N ASP A 66 19.94 13.27 21.15
CA ASP A 66 18.82 14.17 20.92
C ASP A 66 17.74 13.37 20.20
N ASN A 67 17.32 12.30 20.87
CA ASN A 67 16.23 11.45 20.47
C ASN A 67 14.91 12.11 20.90
N LYS A 68 14.71 13.37 20.56
CA LYS A 68 13.37 13.84 20.28
C LYS A 68 12.96 13.04 19.06
N LYS A 69 12.29 11.89 19.27
CA LYS A 69 11.41 11.30 18.25
C LYS A 69 10.61 12.48 17.75
N GLN A 70 10.96 13.01 16.57
CA GLN A 70 10.10 13.97 15.89
C GLN A 70 8.80 13.21 15.70
N GLN A 71 7.84 13.49 16.57
CA GLN A 71 6.49 13.00 16.37
C GLN A 71 6.12 13.46 14.95
N PRO A 72 5.64 12.54 14.11
CA PRO A 72 5.21 12.93 12.78
C PRO A 72 4.29 14.14 12.95
N PRO A 73 4.37 15.15 12.08
CA PRO A 73 3.55 16.35 12.18
C PRO A 73 2.11 15.95 12.49
N GLN A 74 1.58 16.44 13.60
CA GLN A 74 0.18 16.21 13.93
C GLN A 74 -0.67 17.02 12.95
N ALA A 75 -1.77 16.43 12.49
CA ALA A 75 -2.75 17.16 11.71
C ALA A 75 -3.31 18.31 12.58
N ASP A 76 -3.37 19.51 12.02
CA ASP A 76 -4.10 20.61 12.64
C ASP A 76 -5.60 20.28 12.55
N PRO A 77 -6.30 20.08 13.68
CA PRO A 77 -7.70 19.68 13.68
C PRO A 77 -8.63 20.77 13.07
N ASN A 78 -8.17 22.00 13.00
CA ASN A 78 -8.94 23.12 12.46
C ASN A 78 -8.65 23.40 10.99
N LYS A 79 -7.61 22.76 10.43
CA LYS A 79 -7.24 22.96 9.03
C LYS A 79 -8.28 22.34 8.10
N VAL A 80 -8.83 23.15 7.21
CA VAL A 80 -9.75 22.72 6.16
C VAL A 80 -8.94 22.50 4.87
N TYR A 81 -9.05 21.32 4.31
CA TYR A 81 -8.46 20.93 3.03
C TYR A 81 -9.53 21.01 1.94
N ASN A 82 -9.34 21.87 0.97
CA ASN A 82 -10.26 22.03 -0.16
C ASN A 82 -9.91 21.00 -1.23
N ILE A 83 -10.54 19.84 -1.16
CA ILE A 83 -10.36 18.75 -2.11
C ILE A 83 -11.54 18.73 -3.07
N PRO A 84 -11.32 18.89 -4.38
CA PRO A 84 -12.42 18.79 -5.33
C PRO A 84 -12.98 17.37 -5.37
N ILE A 85 -14.31 17.26 -5.37
CA ILE A 85 -14.99 15.97 -5.55
C ILE A 85 -14.69 15.46 -6.97
N GLY A 86 -14.86 16.32 -7.99
CA GLY A 86 -14.65 15.95 -9.38
C GLY A 86 -15.63 14.88 -9.84
N ASP A 87 -15.10 13.92 -10.59
CA ASP A 87 -15.77 12.74 -11.10
C ASP A 87 -15.61 11.50 -10.19
N SER A 88 -15.17 11.71 -8.93
CA SER A 88 -15.03 10.61 -7.97
C SER A 88 -16.39 10.00 -7.62
N TYR A 89 -16.39 8.67 -7.45
CA TYR A 89 -17.59 7.97 -6.98
C TYR A 89 -18.11 8.56 -5.68
N SER A 90 -19.41 8.72 -5.60
CA SER A 90 -20.05 9.18 -4.39
C SER A 90 -21.37 8.46 -4.12
N GLU A 91 -21.70 8.33 -2.84
CA GLU A 91 -22.93 7.73 -2.34
C GLU A 91 -23.56 8.64 -1.29
N GLY A 92 -24.89 8.73 -1.29
CA GLY A 92 -25.65 9.69 -0.52
C GLY A 92 -26.07 10.92 -1.34
N PRO A 93 -26.87 11.84 -0.76
CA PRO A 93 -27.39 13.00 -1.47
C PRO A 93 -26.30 13.97 -1.93
N ASP A 94 -26.44 14.54 -3.13
CA ASP A 94 -25.49 15.51 -3.67
C ASP A 94 -25.42 16.80 -2.86
N ASP A 95 -26.51 17.19 -2.23
CA ASP A 95 -26.68 18.37 -1.37
C ASP A 95 -26.52 18.06 0.12
N ALA A 96 -25.98 16.89 0.48
CA ALA A 96 -25.77 16.49 1.86
C ALA A 96 -25.01 17.55 2.67
N ALA A 97 -25.47 17.77 3.90
CA ALA A 97 -24.86 18.75 4.79
C ALA A 97 -23.42 18.36 5.20
N VAL A 98 -23.10 17.07 5.21
CA VAL A 98 -21.78 16.56 5.55
C VAL A 98 -21.24 15.72 4.41
N THR A 99 -20.03 16.08 3.94
CA THR A 99 -19.30 15.29 2.95
C THR A 99 -18.12 14.61 3.60
N ILE A 100 -18.05 13.30 3.46
CA ILE A 100 -16.91 12.47 3.87
C ILE A 100 -16.13 12.12 2.61
N ILE A 101 -14.84 12.45 2.55
CA ILE A 101 -13.93 11.99 1.49
C ILE A 101 -13.07 10.89 2.07
N GLU A 102 -13.02 9.74 1.40
CA GLU A 102 -12.14 8.63 1.73
C GLU A 102 -11.18 8.34 0.58
N TRP A 103 -9.86 8.35 0.82
CA TRP A 103 -8.89 7.71 -0.08
C TRP A 103 -8.64 6.29 0.38
N SER A 104 -8.73 5.36 -0.56
CA SER A 104 -8.73 3.92 -0.28
C SER A 104 -7.86 3.12 -1.24
N ASP A 105 -7.40 1.95 -0.78
CA ASP A 105 -6.63 0.95 -1.54
C ASP A 105 -7.26 -0.42 -1.37
N PHE A 106 -7.62 -1.07 -2.47
CA PHE A 106 -8.32 -2.36 -2.47
C PHE A 106 -7.52 -3.54 -1.93
N GLN A 107 -6.19 -3.46 -1.84
CA GLN A 107 -5.38 -4.52 -1.23
C GLN A 107 -5.01 -4.25 0.24
N TRP A 108 -5.39 -3.08 0.78
CA TRP A 108 -4.99 -2.69 2.13
C TRP A 108 -5.98 -3.18 3.18
N PRO A 109 -5.54 -4.02 4.17
CA PRO A 109 -6.45 -4.56 5.20
C PRO A 109 -7.15 -3.49 6.04
N HIS A 110 -6.53 -2.32 6.20
CA HIS A 110 -7.14 -1.23 6.94
C HIS A 110 -8.26 -0.54 6.14
N CYS A 111 -8.15 -0.50 4.80
CA CYS A 111 -9.23 -0.02 3.94
C CYS A 111 -10.40 -1.01 3.92
N ALA A 112 -10.12 -2.31 3.84
CA ALA A 112 -11.16 -3.34 3.93
C ALA A 112 -11.98 -3.23 5.24
N ARG A 113 -11.34 -2.84 6.35
CA ARG A 113 -12.05 -2.62 7.63
C ARG A 113 -12.85 -1.33 7.70
N SER A 114 -12.60 -0.36 6.82
CA SER A 114 -13.39 0.87 6.80
C SER A 114 -14.72 0.74 6.06
N VAL A 115 -14.89 -0.30 5.25
CA VAL A 115 -16.13 -0.53 4.48
C VAL A 115 -17.35 -0.56 5.41
N SER A 116 -17.35 -1.40 6.43
CA SER A 116 -18.46 -1.49 7.37
C SER A 116 -18.76 -0.18 8.11
N LEU A 117 -17.71 0.59 8.43
CA LEU A 117 -17.88 1.91 9.05
C LEU A 117 -18.63 2.87 8.12
N ILE A 118 -18.27 2.89 6.84
CA ILE A 118 -18.91 3.75 5.84
C ILE A 118 -20.36 3.33 5.62
N ASP A 119 -20.62 2.02 5.49
CA ASP A 119 -21.98 1.49 5.33
C ASP A 119 -22.88 1.85 6.52
N GLU A 120 -22.36 1.72 7.75
CA GLU A 120 -23.09 2.08 8.96
C GLU A 120 -23.37 3.58 9.05
N ILE A 121 -22.44 4.44 8.60
CA ILE A 121 -22.62 5.89 8.55
C ILE A 121 -23.71 6.25 7.54
N LEU A 122 -23.65 5.73 6.31
CA LEU A 122 -24.66 5.99 5.27
C LEU A 122 -26.05 5.52 5.71
N LYS A 123 -26.11 4.36 6.36
CA LYS A 123 -27.37 3.86 6.93
C LYS A 123 -27.91 4.73 8.06
N LYS A 124 -27.03 5.29 8.91
CA LYS A 124 -27.42 6.12 10.05
C LYS A 124 -27.82 7.54 9.63
N TYR A 125 -27.21 8.08 8.59
CA TYR A 125 -27.38 9.46 8.12
C TYR A 125 -27.74 9.54 6.62
N PRO A 126 -28.82 8.86 6.18
CA PRO A 126 -29.11 8.66 4.75
C PRO A 126 -29.40 9.96 3.98
N ASN A 127 -29.82 11.02 4.69
CA ASN A 127 -30.19 12.30 4.10
C ASN A 127 -29.17 13.41 4.37
N ASP A 128 -28.21 13.18 5.27
CA ASP A 128 -27.33 14.22 5.78
C ASP A 128 -25.87 14.02 5.38
N VAL A 129 -25.50 12.80 4.98
CA VAL A 129 -24.12 12.43 4.67
C VAL A 129 -24.00 11.95 3.24
N ARG A 130 -23.00 12.52 2.55
CA ARG A 130 -22.45 12.03 1.28
C ARG A 130 -21.04 11.50 1.50
N VAL A 131 -20.76 10.31 1.01
CA VAL A 131 -19.40 9.74 0.99
C VAL A 131 -18.85 9.80 -0.42
N VAL A 132 -17.62 10.30 -0.55
CA VAL A 132 -16.86 10.38 -1.80
C VAL A 132 -15.65 9.47 -1.67
N VAL A 133 -15.55 8.47 -2.54
CA VAL A 133 -14.43 7.51 -2.54
C VAL A 133 -13.43 7.88 -3.62
N LYS A 134 -12.17 8.02 -3.22
CA LYS A 134 -11.04 8.32 -4.09
C LYS A 134 -10.04 7.18 -4.09
N GLN A 135 -9.52 6.84 -5.25
CA GLN A 135 -8.57 5.77 -5.44
C GLN A 135 -7.16 6.20 -5.01
N PHE A 136 -6.51 5.38 -4.18
CA PHE A 136 -5.11 5.60 -3.79
C PHE A 136 -4.34 4.28 -3.72
N PRO A 137 -4.15 3.57 -4.84
CA PRO A 137 -3.40 2.33 -4.87
C PRO A 137 -1.94 2.57 -4.44
N LEU A 138 -1.52 1.89 -3.38
CA LEU A 138 -0.17 1.97 -2.84
C LEU A 138 0.81 1.26 -3.78
N SER A 139 1.98 1.85 -4.01
CA SER A 139 2.94 1.35 -5.01
C SER A 139 3.47 -0.07 -4.74
N PHE A 140 3.43 -0.53 -3.49
CA PHE A 140 3.83 -1.89 -3.11
C PHE A 140 2.68 -2.91 -3.20
N HIS A 141 1.46 -2.48 -3.45
CA HIS A 141 0.28 -3.31 -3.72
C HIS A 141 0.09 -3.46 -5.23
N LYS A 142 0.71 -4.48 -5.81
CA LYS A 142 0.81 -4.64 -7.27
C LYS A 142 -0.53 -4.73 -8.00
N GLN A 143 -1.56 -5.30 -7.35
CA GLN A 143 -2.87 -5.50 -7.94
C GLN A 143 -3.88 -4.39 -7.59
N ALA A 144 -3.56 -3.48 -6.66
CA ALA A 144 -4.48 -2.46 -6.19
C ALA A 144 -4.96 -1.52 -7.30
N LYS A 145 -4.06 -1.11 -8.21
CA LYS A 145 -4.42 -0.25 -9.34
C LYS A 145 -5.39 -0.94 -10.29
N LYS A 146 -5.15 -2.22 -10.59
CA LYS A 146 -6.06 -3.01 -11.44
C LYS A 146 -7.41 -3.21 -10.77
N ALA A 147 -7.43 -3.46 -9.45
CA ALA A 147 -8.67 -3.55 -8.68
C ALA A 147 -9.47 -2.23 -8.72
N SER A 148 -8.77 -1.08 -8.61
CA SER A 148 -9.40 0.24 -8.79
C SER A 148 -10.03 0.40 -10.18
N LEU A 149 -9.34 -0.02 -11.25
CA LEU A 149 -9.90 0.03 -12.61
C LEU A 149 -11.18 -0.82 -12.72
N TYR A 150 -11.20 -2.02 -12.14
CA TYR A 150 -12.39 -2.87 -12.13
C TYR A 150 -13.57 -2.20 -11.41
N ALA A 151 -13.34 -1.57 -10.26
CA ALA A 151 -14.39 -0.87 -9.53
C ALA A 151 -14.92 0.35 -10.32
N LEU A 152 -14.03 1.12 -10.97
CA LEU A 152 -14.41 2.26 -11.79
C LEU A 152 -15.11 1.85 -13.10
N ALA A 153 -14.74 0.72 -13.70
CA ALA A 153 -15.47 0.17 -14.86
C ALA A 153 -16.89 -0.28 -14.46
N ALA A 154 -17.04 -0.89 -13.27
CA ALA A 154 -18.35 -1.24 -12.73
C ALA A 154 -19.21 0.00 -12.41
N GLU A 155 -18.57 1.10 -11.96
CA GLU A 155 -19.25 2.38 -11.73
C GLU A 155 -19.98 2.90 -12.97
N ARG A 156 -19.39 2.76 -14.15
CA ARG A 156 -20.01 3.18 -15.42
C ARG A 156 -21.32 2.46 -15.73
N GLN A 157 -21.54 1.33 -15.06
CA GLN A 157 -22.78 0.56 -15.13
C GLN A 157 -23.58 0.61 -13.81
N GLY A 158 -23.28 1.59 -12.94
CA GLY A 158 -24.00 1.81 -11.68
C GLY A 158 -23.73 0.75 -10.60
N LYS A 159 -22.60 0.02 -10.68
CA LYS A 159 -22.28 -1.12 -9.80
C LYS A 159 -20.96 -0.95 -9.03
N TYR A 160 -20.56 0.31 -8.76
CA TYR A 160 -19.34 0.57 -7.98
C TYR A 160 -19.41 -0.05 -6.59
N HIS A 161 -20.49 0.21 -5.84
CA HIS A 161 -20.64 -0.23 -4.45
C HIS A 161 -20.55 -1.74 -4.35
N GLU A 162 -21.34 -2.47 -5.14
CA GLU A 162 -21.36 -3.93 -5.11
C GLU A 162 -20.02 -4.53 -5.54
N MET A 163 -19.37 -3.95 -6.55
CA MET A 163 -18.06 -4.38 -7.00
C MET A 163 -17.00 -4.12 -5.91
N SER A 164 -17.00 -2.93 -5.33
CA SER A 164 -16.10 -2.55 -4.24
C SER A 164 -16.20 -3.50 -3.05
N ASN A 165 -17.42 -3.82 -2.62
CA ASN A 165 -17.65 -4.75 -1.51
C ASN A 165 -17.12 -6.15 -1.82
N LYS A 166 -17.43 -6.71 -3.00
CA LYS A 166 -16.89 -8.01 -3.42
C LYS A 166 -15.36 -8.04 -3.47
N ILE A 167 -14.72 -6.97 -3.94
CA ILE A 167 -13.26 -6.85 -3.96
C ILE A 167 -12.72 -6.82 -2.55
N PHE A 168 -13.28 -6.01 -1.64
CA PHE A 168 -12.79 -5.90 -0.26
C PHE A 168 -13.05 -7.17 0.56
N GLU A 169 -14.14 -7.85 0.38
CA GLU A 169 -14.40 -9.16 1.00
C GLU A 169 -13.31 -10.18 0.65
N ASN A 170 -12.76 -10.08 -0.56
CA ASN A 170 -11.81 -11.01 -1.14
C ASN A 170 -10.42 -10.41 -1.43
N TYR A 171 -10.08 -9.26 -0.85
CA TYR A 171 -8.87 -8.49 -1.18
C TYR A 171 -7.57 -9.29 -1.13
N ARG A 172 -7.49 -10.30 -0.25
CA ARG A 172 -6.31 -11.17 -0.11
C ARG A 172 -6.08 -12.05 -1.33
N ASN A 173 -7.17 -12.42 -2.00
CA ASN A 173 -7.14 -13.31 -3.17
C ASN A 173 -6.66 -12.57 -4.43
N LEU A 174 -6.68 -11.24 -4.46
CA LEU A 174 -6.17 -10.43 -5.58
C LEU A 174 -4.70 -10.74 -5.89
N LYS A 175 -3.90 -11.10 -4.87
CA LYS A 175 -2.48 -11.43 -5.05
C LYS A 175 -2.28 -12.71 -5.87
N SER A 176 -3.16 -13.68 -5.73
CA SER A 176 -3.11 -14.96 -6.46
C SER A 176 -3.91 -14.94 -7.75
N ASN A 177 -4.94 -14.10 -7.82
CA ASN A 177 -5.78 -13.92 -9.01
C ASN A 177 -6.20 -12.45 -9.13
N GLU A 178 -5.45 -11.69 -9.90
CA GLU A 178 -5.73 -10.26 -10.10
C GLU A 178 -6.94 -10.01 -11.00
N ASP A 179 -7.42 -11.03 -11.73
CA ASP A 179 -8.60 -10.98 -12.58
C ASP A 179 -9.88 -11.45 -11.87
N LEU A 180 -9.79 -11.78 -10.58
CA LEU A 180 -10.95 -12.16 -9.78
C LEU A 180 -12.11 -11.14 -9.86
N PRO A 181 -11.87 -9.81 -9.85
CA PRO A 181 -12.96 -8.85 -9.98
C PRO A 181 -13.71 -8.90 -11.31
N ARG A 182 -13.09 -9.42 -12.38
CA ARG A 182 -13.79 -9.64 -13.65
C ARG A 182 -14.87 -10.74 -13.53
N GLN A 183 -14.64 -11.75 -12.68
CA GLN A 183 -15.66 -12.76 -12.37
C GLN A 183 -16.82 -12.12 -11.58
N TYR A 184 -16.52 -11.20 -10.67
CA TYR A 184 -17.53 -10.44 -9.94
C TYR A 184 -18.38 -9.57 -10.87
N ALA A 185 -17.79 -8.99 -11.92
CA ALA A 185 -18.55 -8.24 -12.92
C ALA A 185 -19.61 -9.13 -13.61
N GLN A 186 -19.26 -10.38 -13.93
CA GLN A 186 -20.20 -11.37 -14.49
C GLN A 186 -21.30 -11.72 -13.47
N GLU A 187 -20.93 -11.98 -12.21
CA GLU A 187 -21.88 -12.28 -11.14
C GLU A 187 -22.85 -11.11 -10.85
N LEU A 188 -22.39 -9.88 -11.03
CA LEU A 188 -23.19 -8.67 -10.89
C LEU A 188 -24.07 -8.38 -12.11
N GLY A 189 -23.98 -9.21 -13.17
CA GLY A 189 -24.77 -9.07 -14.39
C GLY A 189 -24.38 -7.88 -15.24
N LEU A 190 -23.11 -7.44 -15.18
CA LEU A 190 -22.63 -6.34 -16.02
C LEU A 190 -22.56 -6.74 -17.50
N ASP A 191 -22.75 -5.78 -18.39
CA ASP A 191 -22.40 -5.95 -19.80
C ASP A 191 -20.88 -6.12 -19.92
N MET A 192 -20.45 -7.34 -20.18
CA MET A 192 -19.03 -7.69 -20.20
C MET A 192 -18.29 -7.11 -21.41
N VAL A 193 -18.98 -6.84 -22.52
CA VAL A 193 -18.38 -6.20 -23.71
C VAL A 193 -18.05 -4.75 -23.38
N GLN A 194 -18.99 -4.03 -22.76
CA GLN A 194 -18.77 -2.65 -22.32
C GLN A 194 -17.75 -2.61 -21.18
N PHE A 195 -17.83 -3.53 -20.23
CA PHE A 195 -16.91 -3.62 -19.09
C PHE A 195 -15.45 -3.80 -19.52
N ASP A 196 -15.18 -4.74 -20.43
CA ASP A 196 -13.84 -4.99 -20.95
C ASP A 196 -13.32 -3.80 -21.77
N LYS A 197 -14.19 -3.07 -22.46
CA LYS A 197 -13.86 -1.81 -23.14
C LYS A 197 -13.52 -0.71 -22.15
N ASP A 198 -14.32 -0.56 -21.09
CA ASP A 198 -14.10 0.44 -20.05
C ASP A 198 -12.79 0.19 -19.28
N MET A 199 -12.44 -1.07 -19.03
CA MET A 199 -11.15 -1.45 -18.43
C MET A 199 -9.92 -0.97 -19.23
N GLN A 200 -10.07 -0.74 -20.53
CA GLN A 200 -9.01 -0.26 -21.41
C GLN A 200 -9.05 1.25 -21.64
N ASP A 201 -10.05 1.93 -21.08
CA ASP A 201 -10.17 3.37 -21.25
C ASP A 201 -9.12 4.12 -20.40
N PRO A 202 -8.20 4.89 -21.04
CA PRO A 202 -7.18 5.63 -20.32
C PRO A 202 -7.74 6.70 -19.38
N ALA A 203 -9.00 7.11 -19.54
CA ALA A 203 -9.66 8.06 -18.65
C ALA A 203 -9.78 7.51 -17.21
N LEU A 204 -9.99 6.20 -17.03
CA LEU A 204 -10.05 5.60 -15.69
C LEU A 204 -8.68 5.65 -14.99
N GLU A 205 -7.61 5.37 -15.72
CA GLU A 205 -6.26 5.50 -15.16
C GLU A 205 -5.91 6.96 -14.86
N ALA A 206 -6.29 7.89 -15.73
CA ALA A 206 -6.10 9.32 -15.52
C ALA A 206 -6.84 9.80 -14.25
N ARG A 207 -8.07 9.30 -14.02
CA ARG A 207 -8.85 9.57 -12.81
C ARG A 207 -8.13 9.08 -11.56
N ILE A 208 -7.67 7.83 -11.53
CA ILE A 208 -6.90 7.28 -10.39
C ILE A 208 -5.68 8.18 -10.09
N ASN A 209 -4.92 8.54 -11.13
CA ASN A 209 -3.74 9.40 -10.98
C ASN A 209 -4.10 10.79 -10.44
N ASN A 210 -5.21 11.37 -10.90
CA ASN A 210 -5.71 12.66 -10.41
C ASN A 210 -6.10 12.58 -8.92
N GLU A 211 -6.86 11.58 -8.52
CA GLU A 211 -7.27 11.36 -7.13
C GLU A 211 -6.07 11.16 -6.20
N MET A 212 -5.07 10.40 -6.63
CA MET A 212 -3.78 10.25 -5.92
C MET A 212 -3.05 11.60 -5.80
N ASN A 213 -3.02 12.40 -6.87
CA ASN A 213 -2.33 13.68 -6.88
C ASN A 213 -3.04 14.70 -5.97
N GLN A 214 -4.36 14.71 -5.91
CA GLN A 214 -5.12 15.54 -4.97
C GLN A 214 -4.66 15.31 -3.53
N MET A 215 -4.50 14.06 -3.09
CA MET A 215 -3.98 13.76 -1.76
C MET A 215 -2.52 14.18 -1.60
N LYS A 216 -1.64 13.90 -2.58
CA LYS A 216 -0.21 14.24 -2.53
C LYS A 216 0.03 15.75 -2.46
N GLN A 217 -0.80 16.53 -3.13
CA GLN A 217 -0.70 17.99 -3.21
C GLN A 217 -1.50 18.73 -2.13
N SER A 218 -2.32 18.02 -1.36
CA SER A 218 -3.18 18.60 -0.32
C SER A 218 -2.43 19.31 0.82
N GLY A 219 -1.15 18.98 1.03
CA GLY A 219 -0.39 19.43 2.20
C GLY A 219 -0.80 18.75 3.51
N MET A 220 -1.51 17.63 3.44
CA MET A 220 -1.80 16.79 4.61
C MET A 220 -0.50 16.18 5.18
N PRO A 221 -0.33 16.13 6.50
CA PRO A 221 0.94 15.77 7.12
C PRO A 221 1.30 14.27 6.96
N ARG A 222 0.33 13.43 6.66
CA ARG A 222 0.51 11.97 6.48
C ARG A 222 -0.28 11.50 5.27
N MET A 223 0.41 10.87 4.34
CA MET A 223 -0.20 10.22 3.18
C MET A 223 -0.35 8.71 3.45
N SER A 224 -1.31 8.35 4.30
CA SER A 224 -1.64 6.96 4.62
C SER A 224 -3.10 6.70 4.35
N VAL A 225 -3.45 5.52 3.87
CA VAL A 225 -4.83 5.12 3.63
C VAL A 225 -5.28 4.04 4.63
N PRO A 226 -6.59 3.96 4.95
CA PRO A 226 -7.62 4.88 4.51
C PRO A 226 -7.38 6.28 5.11
N LYS A 227 -7.57 7.32 4.30
CA LYS A 227 -7.51 8.72 4.72
C LYS A 227 -8.91 9.30 4.61
N PHE A 228 -9.36 9.95 5.68
CA PHE A 228 -10.68 10.58 5.73
C PHE A 228 -10.58 12.09 5.90
N LEU A 229 -11.50 12.78 5.26
CA LEU A 229 -11.84 14.16 5.56
C LEU A 229 -13.36 14.24 5.78
N ILE A 230 -13.79 14.94 6.82
CA ILE A 230 -15.20 15.27 7.08
C ILE A 230 -15.35 16.78 6.93
N ASN A 231 -16.13 17.24 5.95
CA ASN A 231 -16.22 18.64 5.56
C ASN A 231 -14.84 19.31 5.43
N GLY A 232 -13.89 18.59 4.80
CA GLY A 232 -12.53 19.06 4.55
C GLY A 232 -11.58 18.96 5.75
N LYS A 233 -12.03 18.56 6.95
CA LYS A 233 -11.17 18.42 8.14
C LYS A 233 -10.79 16.97 8.38
N GLU A 234 -9.54 16.74 8.79
CA GLU A 234 -9.07 15.41 9.16
C GLU A 234 -9.70 15.00 10.50
N PRO A 235 -10.49 13.89 10.57
CA PRO A 235 -11.15 13.48 11.80
C PRO A 235 -10.10 13.13 12.86
N GLN A 236 -10.31 13.64 14.06
CA GLN A 236 -9.50 13.31 15.23
C GLN A 236 -10.07 12.08 15.94
N GLY A 237 -9.21 11.34 16.63
CA GLY A 237 -9.61 10.15 17.37
C GLY A 237 -9.59 8.86 16.55
N GLY A 238 -10.33 7.86 17.01
CA GLY A 238 -10.39 6.53 16.40
C GLY A 238 -11.33 6.45 15.20
N ARG A 239 -11.12 5.45 14.35
CA ARG A 239 -12.02 5.12 13.24
C ARG A 239 -13.13 4.22 13.74
N SER A 240 -14.09 4.77 14.47
CA SER A 240 -15.27 4.09 14.96
C SER A 240 -16.54 4.85 14.60
N LEU A 241 -17.68 4.15 14.53
CA LEU A 241 -18.98 4.77 14.27
C LEU A 241 -19.29 5.87 15.28
N ASP A 242 -19.01 5.65 16.56
CA ASP A 242 -19.28 6.64 17.62
C ASP A 242 -18.49 7.94 17.40
N ASN A 243 -17.18 7.81 17.10
CA ASN A 243 -16.34 8.97 16.87
C ASN A 243 -16.76 9.74 15.62
N PHE A 244 -17.01 9.03 14.51
CA PHE A 244 -17.47 9.67 13.27
C PHE A 244 -18.85 10.31 13.46
N SER A 245 -19.77 9.62 14.15
CA SER A 245 -21.08 10.17 14.47
C SER A 245 -20.98 11.46 15.28
N ALA A 246 -20.14 11.51 16.30
CA ALA A 246 -19.95 12.73 17.10
C ALA A 246 -19.47 13.91 16.25
N ILE A 247 -18.54 13.67 15.29
CA ILE A 247 -18.06 14.70 14.36
C ILE A 247 -19.16 15.12 13.39
N ILE A 248 -19.90 14.17 12.80
CA ILE A 248 -21.00 14.44 11.87
C ILE A 248 -22.08 15.28 12.56
N GLU A 249 -22.50 14.90 13.76
CA GLU A 249 -23.50 15.62 14.53
C GLU A 249 -23.07 17.04 14.91
N ALA A 250 -21.76 17.25 15.18
CA ALA A 250 -21.21 18.58 15.40
C ALA A 250 -21.25 19.43 14.12
N GLU A 251 -20.88 18.87 12.96
CA GLU A 251 -20.96 19.59 11.67
C GLU A 251 -22.41 19.92 11.29
N LEU A 252 -23.38 19.04 11.57
CA LEU A 252 -24.80 19.28 11.32
C LEU A 252 -25.37 20.41 12.20
N LYS A 253 -24.92 20.53 13.45
CA LYS A 253 -25.32 21.64 14.33
C LYS A 253 -24.80 23.00 13.87
N ASN A 254 -23.60 23.03 13.28
CA ASN A 254 -22.98 24.27 12.81
C ASN A 254 -23.57 24.81 11.51
N LYS A 255 -24.38 24.04 10.79
CA LYS A 255 -25.06 24.45 9.54
C LYS A 255 -26.51 24.91 9.76
N LYS A 256 -27.05 24.74 10.97
CA LYS A 256 -28.36 25.30 11.38
C LYS A 256 -28.20 26.72 11.95
#